data_2a2a0e9109dafa9f41be24330662fdc0
#
_entry.id   2a2a0e9109dafa9f41be24330662fdc0
#
_cell.length_a   1.000
_cell.length_b   1.000
_cell.length_c   1.000
_cell.angle_alpha   90.00
_cell.angle_beta   90.00
_cell.angle_gamma   90.00
#
_symmetry.space_group_name_H-M   'P 1'
#
loop_
_entity.id
_entity.type
_entity.pdbx_description
1 polymer ?
#
loop_
_entity_poly.entity_id
_entity_poly.type
_entity_poly.pdbx_seq_one_letter_code
_entity_poly.pdbx_strand_id
1 'polypeptide(L)'
;MSCSSSNPSESFLPQDIQDKIHNHPCYSEGAHHHYARIHVAVAPACNIQCNYCNRKYDCSNESRPGVTSERLSPEEAAKKVMFVGGEVKRLSVLGIAGPGDALANPKKTFETFRLVRERASDLKLCLSTNGLELPKFVDEMTKYNIDHVTVTINTVDETGEIGSKIYPWIFYNNKRIYGKEASKILLQRQLEGMKMCVEKGILIKANSVLIPGINDKHLVEVSKKLKEIGVFLHNIMPIISEPEHGTAFGLGGVPSATDQQQMEAQEACGMDMKLMQHCRQCRADAVGLIGEDRGQEFSKNVFNSMSFDELENHYNIKARQESQAKIEEFRFFLDKANERVKKEKAELSSTSETILVAVTSAGQGMIKQHFGTVKEFLIYEAGDLGIRFIHHRKLDVEYCAGPDGANPIEPILAKLKDCKLILTAKIGECPQNDLAGAGLISDQSYANMPIETSVLSATRKYFNISEVYEMNSLPSAEMSRLLQFL
;
A
#
# COMPACT_ATOMS: atom_id res chain seq x y z
N MET A 1 -17.88 20.24 -14.92
CA MET A 1 -18.25 19.80 -13.55
C MET A 1 -17.61 18.43 -13.37
N SER A 2 -16.51 18.36 -12.63
CA SER A 2 -15.82 17.10 -12.36
C SER A 2 -16.58 16.35 -11.25
N CYS A 3 -17.25 15.27 -11.61
CA CYS A 3 -17.78 14.33 -10.62
C CYS A 3 -16.60 13.54 -10.05
N SER A 4 -16.07 13.96 -8.90
CA SER A 4 -15.09 13.17 -8.16
C SER A 4 -15.81 12.01 -7.49
N SER A 5 -15.43 10.76 -7.83
CA SER A 5 -15.87 9.57 -7.14
C SER A 5 -15.17 9.51 -5.79
N SER A 6 -15.82 9.97 -4.72
CA SER A 6 -15.29 9.88 -3.36
C SER A 6 -15.86 8.66 -2.64
N ASN A 7 -14.99 7.87 -2.03
CA ASN A 7 -15.40 6.84 -1.06
C ASN A 7 -16.29 7.50 0.01
N PRO A 8 -17.41 6.93 0.47
CA PRO A 8 -18.26 7.58 1.48
C PRO A 8 -17.51 7.98 2.75
N SER A 9 -16.49 7.21 3.17
CA SER A 9 -15.61 7.59 4.28
C SER A 9 -14.70 8.79 3.96
N GLU A 10 -14.55 9.15 2.69
CA GLU A 10 -13.71 10.26 2.21
C GLU A 10 -14.56 11.47 1.82
N SER A 11 -15.86 11.28 1.53
CA SER A 11 -16.79 12.37 1.15
C SER A 11 -17.04 13.41 2.24
N PHE A 12 -16.77 13.06 3.50
CA PHE A 12 -16.89 13.99 4.63
C PHE A 12 -15.63 14.83 4.87
N LEU A 13 -14.55 14.56 4.14
CA LEU A 13 -13.31 15.33 4.27
C LEU A 13 -13.43 16.68 3.55
N PRO A 14 -12.69 17.71 3.97
CA PRO A 14 -12.56 18.95 3.23
C PRO A 14 -12.13 18.71 1.78
N GLN A 15 -12.62 19.54 0.85
CA GLN A 15 -12.40 19.33 -0.60
C GLN A 15 -10.92 19.31 -0.97
N ASP A 16 -10.09 20.15 -0.35
CA ASP A 16 -8.65 20.19 -0.57
C ASP A 16 -7.94 18.90 -0.16
N ILE A 17 -8.43 18.23 0.87
CA ILE A 17 -7.93 16.91 1.27
C ILE A 17 -8.39 15.84 0.30
N GLN A 18 -9.68 15.88 -0.12
CA GLN A 18 -10.19 14.95 -1.13
C GLN A 18 -9.37 15.04 -2.41
N ASP A 19 -9.06 16.25 -2.90
CA ASP A 19 -8.25 16.48 -4.10
C ASP A 19 -6.82 15.93 -3.95
N LYS A 20 -6.25 15.99 -2.76
CA LYS A 20 -4.93 15.41 -2.48
C LYS A 20 -4.92 13.89 -2.51
N ILE A 21 -5.97 13.22 -2.06
CA ILE A 21 -5.99 11.77 -1.88
C ILE A 21 -6.65 10.99 -3.01
N HIS A 22 -7.60 11.57 -3.77
CA HIS A 22 -8.52 10.85 -4.67
C HIS A 22 -7.84 9.88 -5.64
N ASN A 23 -6.65 10.18 -6.13
CA ASN A 23 -5.86 9.32 -7.03
C ASN A 23 -4.51 8.92 -6.42
N HIS A 24 -4.34 9.05 -5.08
CA HIS A 24 -3.13 8.62 -4.39
C HIS A 24 -3.30 7.22 -3.81
N PRO A 25 -2.68 6.17 -4.39
CA PRO A 25 -2.95 4.78 -4.02
C PRO A 25 -2.61 4.44 -2.56
N CYS A 26 -1.68 5.17 -1.90
CA CYS A 26 -1.34 4.94 -0.50
C CYS A 26 -2.22 5.69 0.50
N TYR A 27 -3.05 6.64 0.07
CA TYR A 27 -3.87 7.48 0.95
C TYR A 27 -5.38 7.25 0.77
N SER A 28 -5.79 6.71 -0.36
CA SER A 28 -7.17 6.34 -0.67
C SER A 28 -7.28 4.85 -0.95
N GLU A 29 -8.15 4.18 -0.20
CA GLU A 29 -8.49 2.78 -0.42
C GLU A 29 -9.13 2.57 -1.80
N GLY A 30 -10.00 3.51 -2.24
CA GLY A 30 -10.62 3.44 -3.56
C GLY A 30 -9.64 3.65 -4.71
N ALA A 31 -8.50 4.34 -4.48
CA ALA A 31 -7.52 4.61 -5.54
C ALA A 31 -6.53 3.45 -5.77
N HIS A 32 -6.25 2.62 -4.76
CA HIS A 32 -5.17 1.65 -4.84
C HIS A 32 -5.36 0.56 -5.90
N HIS A 33 -6.60 0.29 -6.30
CA HIS A 33 -6.91 -0.66 -7.37
C HIS A 33 -6.79 -0.06 -8.78
N HIS A 34 -6.73 1.26 -8.89
CA HIS A 34 -6.87 1.96 -10.17
C HIS A 34 -5.64 2.77 -10.55
N TYR A 35 -4.96 3.34 -9.57
CA TYR A 35 -3.81 4.22 -9.78
C TYR A 35 -2.50 3.56 -9.39
N ALA A 36 -1.48 3.79 -10.22
CA ALA A 36 -0.13 3.29 -10.02
C ALA A 36 0.75 4.32 -9.31
N ARG A 37 1.79 3.81 -8.63
CA ARG A 37 2.90 4.60 -8.09
C ARG A 37 4.21 4.19 -8.76
N ILE A 38 5.16 5.11 -8.74
CA ILE A 38 6.58 4.82 -9.01
C ILE A 38 7.41 5.27 -7.82
N HIS A 39 8.34 4.42 -7.39
CA HIS A 39 9.41 4.80 -6.48
C HIS A 39 10.72 4.90 -7.25
N VAL A 40 11.53 5.91 -6.91
CA VAL A 40 12.85 6.08 -7.51
C VAL A 40 13.94 6.06 -6.43
N ALA A 41 14.94 5.21 -6.64
CA ALA A 41 15.98 4.93 -5.66
C ALA A 41 17.15 5.95 -5.77
N VAL A 42 16.91 7.20 -5.39
CA VAL A 42 17.89 8.30 -5.45
C VAL A 42 18.54 8.59 -4.09
N ALA A 43 18.05 8.01 -3.00
CA ALA A 43 18.40 8.35 -1.63
C ALA A 43 19.13 7.19 -0.91
N PRO A 44 20.39 6.86 -1.23
CA PRO A 44 21.09 5.69 -0.70
C PRO A 44 21.58 5.86 0.75
N ALA A 45 21.88 7.09 1.21
CA ALA A 45 22.34 7.33 2.57
C ALA A 45 21.17 7.31 3.58
N CYS A 46 21.46 6.90 4.81
CA CYS A 46 20.54 7.02 5.92
C CYS A 46 21.30 7.51 7.16
N ASN A 47 20.66 8.37 7.93
CA ASN A 47 21.21 8.98 9.13
C ASN A 47 20.83 8.25 10.42
N ILE A 48 20.14 7.11 10.33
CA ILE A 48 19.85 6.21 11.44
C ILE A 48 20.14 4.77 11.05
N GLN A 49 20.28 3.90 12.05
CA GLN A 49 20.23 2.45 11.86
C GLN A 49 19.03 1.90 12.61
N CYS A 50 18.23 1.08 11.90
CA CYS A 50 17.14 0.31 12.49
C CYS A 50 17.55 -1.16 12.55
N ASN A 51 17.26 -1.86 13.65
CA ASN A 51 17.61 -3.28 13.80
C ASN A 51 16.82 -4.20 12.85
N TYR A 52 15.71 -3.75 12.30
CA TYR A 52 14.90 -4.45 11.30
C TYR A 52 15.29 -4.11 9.85
N CYS A 53 16.29 -3.25 9.62
CA CYS A 53 16.64 -2.78 8.29
C CYS A 53 18.02 -3.28 7.84
N ASN A 54 18.03 -3.86 6.65
CA ASN A 54 19.25 -4.10 5.88
C ASN A 54 18.99 -3.63 4.45
N ARG A 55 19.71 -2.58 4.04
CA ARG A 55 19.60 -1.98 2.70
C ARG A 55 20.41 -2.80 1.71
N LYS A 56 19.72 -3.64 0.94
CA LYS A 56 20.30 -4.45 -0.12
C LYS A 56 20.11 -3.81 -1.49
N TYR A 57 21.02 -4.10 -2.38
CA TYR A 57 20.98 -3.72 -3.79
C TYR A 57 21.00 -4.99 -4.65
N ASP A 58 20.51 -4.87 -5.87
CA ASP A 58 20.52 -5.93 -6.89
C ASP A 58 19.75 -7.22 -6.51
N CYS A 59 18.78 -7.10 -5.58
CA CYS A 59 17.92 -8.20 -5.18
C CYS A 59 16.53 -8.05 -5.82
N SER A 60 16.36 -8.62 -7.01
CA SER A 60 15.10 -8.54 -7.77
C SER A 60 13.98 -9.40 -7.17
N ASN A 61 14.33 -10.45 -6.44
CA ASN A 61 13.35 -11.42 -5.91
C ASN A 61 12.86 -11.08 -4.48
N GLU A 62 13.47 -10.10 -3.82
CA GLU A 62 13.12 -9.73 -2.47
C GLU A 62 12.22 -8.49 -2.45
N SER A 63 10.96 -8.66 -2.06
CA SER A 63 9.98 -7.57 -1.99
C SER A 63 9.78 -7.09 -0.56
N ARG A 64 10.60 -6.15 -0.11
CA ARG A 64 10.47 -5.47 1.18
C ARG A 64 11.02 -4.04 1.16
N PRO A 65 10.66 -3.17 2.10
CA PRO A 65 11.22 -1.82 2.21
C PRO A 65 12.74 -1.81 2.35
N GLY A 66 13.40 -0.87 1.68
CA GLY A 66 14.85 -0.70 1.71
C GLY A 66 15.63 -1.54 0.70
N VAL A 67 14.96 -2.37 -0.09
CA VAL A 67 15.58 -3.13 -1.20
C VAL A 67 15.37 -2.40 -2.52
N THR A 68 16.38 -2.44 -3.39
CA THR A 68 16.33 -1.86 -4.73
C THR A 68 17.23 -2.63 -5.70
N SER A 69 16.82 -2.72 -6.96
CA SER A 69 17.62 -3.31 -8.06
C SER A 69 18.58 -2.30 -8.66
N GLU A 70 18.35 -1.01 -8.46
CA GLU A 70 19.14 0.06 -9.08
C GLU A 70 19.29 1.28 -8.18
N ARG A 71 20.26 2.12 -8.48
CA ARG A 71 20.40 3.47 -7.92
C ARG A 71 20.46 4.46 -9.05
N LEU A 72 19.73 5.56 -8.90
CA LEU A 72 19.56 6.57 -9.93
C LEU A 72 20.18 7.91 -9.50
N SER A 73 20.73 8.65 -10.46
CA SER A 73 20.92 10.09 -10.33
C SER A 73 19.57 10.81 -10.42
N PRO A 74 19.46 12.07 -10.01
CA PRO A 74 18.22 12.84 -10.18
C PRO A 74 17.74 12.92 -11.63
N GLU A 75 18.68 13.05 -12.58
CA GLU A 75 18.36 13.08 -14.01
C GLU A 75 17.84 11.73 -14.52
N GLU A 76 18.52 10.62 -14.19
CA GLU A 76 18.09 9.27 -14.53
C GLU A 76 16.71 8.97 -13.93
N ALA A 77 16.45 9.42 -12.70
CA ALA A 77 15.17 9.26 -12.04
C ALA A 77 14.05 10.04 -12.76
N ALA A 78 14.31 11.28 -13.17
CA ALA A 78 13.34 12.06 -13.93
C ALA A 78 13.05 11.41 -15.29
N LYS A 79 14.06 10.93 -16.01
CA LYS A 79 13.90 10.18 -17.26
C LYS A 79 13.07 8.91 -17.06
N LYS A 80 13.36 8.13 -16.00
CA LYS A 80 12.57 6.93 -15.65
C LYS A 80 11.10 7.26 -15.40
N VAL A 81 10.83 8.31 -14.61
CA VAL A 81 9.46 8.74 -14.30
C VAL A 81 8.69 9.09 -15.56
N MET A 82 9.31 9.84 -16.47
CA MET A 82 8.70 10.23 -17.73
C MET A 82 8.46 9.03 -18.64
N PHE A 83 9.43 8.14 -18.78
CA PHE A 83 9.28 6.93 -19.58
C PHE A 83 8.15 6.05 -19.03
N VAL A 84 8.19 5.74 -17.73
CA VAL A 84 7.14 4.93 -17.06
C VAL A 84 5.77 5.60 -17.17
N GLY A 85 5.69 6.92 -17.02
CA GLY A 85 4.43 7.66 -17.15
C GLY A 85 3.84 7.58 -18.57
N GLY A 86 4.69 7.46 -19.60
CA GLY A 86 4.29 7.19 -20.97
C GLY A 86 3.72 5.78 -21.17
N GLU A 87 4.30 4.76 -20.54
CA GLU A 87 3.86 3.37 -20.61
C GLU A 87 2.67 3.07 -19.68
N VAL A 88 2.71 3.62 -18.47
CA VAL A 88 1.72 3.37 -17.40
C VAL A 88 0.86 4.62 -17.24
N LYS A 89 -0.15 4.81 -18.11
CA LYS A 89 -1.01 6.01 -18.11
C LYS A 89 -1.72 6.28 -16.78
N ARG A 90 -1.96 5.23 -15.99
CA ARG A 90 -2.55 5.29 -14.64
C ARG A 90 -1.57 5.71 -13.53
N LEU A 91 -0.31 5.97 -13.84
CA LEU A 91 0.66 6.50 -12.88
C LEU A 91 0.21 7.84 -12.34
N SER A 92 0.05 7.99 -11.02
CA SER A 92 -0.42 9.22 -10.37
C SER A 92 0.54 9.77 -9.33
N VAL A 93 1.48 8.95 -8.84
CA VAL A 93 2.36 9.32 -7.73
C VAL A 93 3.82 8.98 -8.04
N LEU A 94 4.71 9.94 -7.81
CA LEU A 94 6.13 9.71 -7.63
C LEU A 94 6.47 9.72 -6.14
N GLY A 95 7.09 8.64 -5.64
CA GLY A 95 7.62 8.54 -4.29
C GLY A 95 9.13 8.41 -4.25
N ILE A 96 9.78 9.07 -3.28
CA ILE A 96 11.18 8.82 -2.93
C ILE A 96 11.19 8.15 -1.56
N ALA A 97 11.42 6.83 -1.55
CA ALA A 97 11.30 5.98 -0.36
C ALA A 97 12.62 5.28 0.05
N GLY A 98 13.72 5.66 -0.57
CA GLY A 98 14.99 5.04 -0.22
C GLY A 98 15.96 4.82 -1.39
N PRO A 99 16.84 3.79 -1.23
CA PRO A 99 16.88 2.71 -0.22
C PRO A 99 17.32 3.13 1.20
N GLY A 100 17.83 4.34 1.36
CA GLY A 100 18.11 4.95 2.66
C GLY A 100 16.98 5.86 3.12
N ASP A 101 17.28 7.14 3.34
CA ASP A 101 16.31 8.15 3.77
C ASP A 101 16.30 9.36 2.85
N ALA A 102 15.13 9.79 2.39
CA ALA A 102 14.99 10.89 1.45
C ALA A 102 15.62 12.21 1.98
N LEU A 103 15.45 12.52 3.26
CA LEU A 103 15.94 13.75 3.88
C LEU A 103 17.40 13.65 4.40
N ALA A 104 17.96 12.44 4.44
CA ALA A 104 19.42 12.27 4.55
C ALA A 104 20.16 12.49 3.21
N ASN A 105 19.41 12.61 2.12
CA ASN A 105 19.93 12.89 0.76
C ASN A 105 19.25 14.12 0.12
N PRO A 106 19.12 15.26 0.82
CA PRO A 106 18.21 16.34 0.42
C PRO A 106 18.52 16.90 -0.97
N LYS A 107 19.80 17.05 -1.32
CA LYS A 107 20.20 17.57 -2.64
C LYS A 107 19.66 16.72 -3.78
N LYS A 108 19.82 15.39 -3.69
CA LYS A 108 19.31 14.47 -4.73
C LYS A 108 17.79 14.41 -4.73
N THR A 109 17.18 14.36 -3.57
CA THR A 109 15.73 14.28 -3.38
C THR A 109 15.03 15.49 -4.00
N PHE A 110 15.42 16.70 -3.61
CA PHE A 110 14.78 17.91 -4.11
C PHE A 110 15.11 18.21 -5.58
N GLU A 111 16.32 17.88 -6.05
CA GLU A 111 16.66 17.99 -7.46
C GLU A 111 15.82 17.03 -8.33
N THR A 112 15.57 15.81 -7.87
CA THR A 112 14.65 14.89 -8.54
C THR A 112 13.24 15.46 -8.64
N PHE A 113 12.71 15.98 -7.53
CA PHE A 113 11.38 16.60 -7.52
C PHE A 113 11.30 17.83 -8.43
N ARG A 114 12.34 18.66 -8.45
CA ARG A 114 12.42 19.81 -9.36
C ARG A 114 12.33 19.37 -10.82
N LEU A 115 13.17 18.43 -11.23
CA LEU A 115 13.22 17.94 -12.61
C LEU A 115 11.90 17.30 -13.05
N VAL A 116 11.25 16.56 -12.16
CA VAL A 116 9.96 15.92 -12.46
C VAL A 116 8.84 16.96 -12.47
N ARG A 117 8.83 17.91 -11.53
CA ARG A 117 7.77 18.93 -11.47
C ARG A 117 7.70 19.79 -12.72
N GLU A 118 8.86 20.09 -13.31
CA GLU A 118 8.95 20.86 -14.54
C GLU A 118 8.35 20.16 -15.76
N ARG A 119 8.33 18.80 -15.79
CA ARG A 119 8.01 18.00 -16.97
C ARG A 119 6.77 17.10 -16.83
N ALA A 120 6.46 16.68 -15.60
CA ALA A 120 5.39 15.76 -15.26
C ALA A 120 4.52 16.36 -14.13
N SER A 121 3.94 17.52 -14.38
CA SER A 121 3.22 18.34 -13.39
C SER A 121 1.91 17.70 -12.88
N ASP A 122 1.40 16.69 -13.57
CA ASP A 122 0.20 15.92 -13.20
C ASP A 122 0.46 14.87 -12.11
N LEU A 123 1.74 14.58 -11.78
CA LEU A 123 2.08 13.64 -10.73
C LEU A 123 2.05 14.29 -9.35
N LYS A 124 1.49 13.58 -8.39
CA LYS A 124 1.63 13.89 -6.96
C LYS A 124 3.02 13.47 -6.49
N LEU A 125 3.61 14.30 -5.64
CA LEU A 125 4.93 14.06 -5.09
C LEU A 125 4.82 13.58 -3.65
N CYS A 126 5.53 12.51 -3.32
CA CYS A 126 5.56 11.90 -2.01
C CYS A 126 7.00 11.55 -1.60
N LEU A 127 7.33 11.69 -0.33
CA LEU A 127 8.59 11.18 0.21
C LEU A 127 8.37 10.38 1.48
N SER A 128 9.31 9.45 1.74
CA SER A 128 9.36 8.70 2.99
C SER A 128 10.64 9.02 3.75
N THR A 129 10.52 9.24 5.06
CA THR A 129 11.63 9.61 5.93
C THR A 129 11.52 8.96 7.30
N ASN A 130 12.65 8.78 7.97
CA ASN A 130 12.68 8.43 9.40
C ASN A 130 12.33 9.62 10.32
N GLY A 131 12.21 10.82 9.78
CA GLY A 131 11.79 12.03 10.49
C GLY A 131 12.91 12.81 11.19
N LEU A 132 14.14 12.30 11.29
CA LEU A 132 15.24 12.98 12.02
C LEU A 132 15.54 14.37 11.47
N GLU A 133 15.58 14.54 10.16
CA GLU A 133 15.82 15.81 9.48
C GLU A 133 14.53 16.53 9.03
N LEU A 134 13.35 15.95 9.30
CA LEU A 134 12.07 16.46 8.81
C LEU A 134 11.84 17.95 9.13
N PRO A 135 12.00 18.42 10.38
CA PRO A 135 11.76 19.84 10.73
C PRO A 135 12.59 20.83 9.90
N LYS A 136 13.77 20.41 9.46
CA LYS A 136 14.67 21.26 8.68
C LYS A 136 14.20 21.51 7.25
N PHE A 137 13.38 20.60 6.69
CA PHE A 137 13.03 20.61 5.28
C PHE A 137 11.53 20.83 5.00
N VAL A 138 10.70 21.07 6.00
CA VAL A 138 9.25 21.32 5.82
C VAL A 138 9.01 22.49 4.86
N ASP A 139 9.69 23.63 5.06
CA ASP A 139 9.55 24.81 4.19
C ASP A 139 10.09 24.55 2.76
N GLU A 140 11.12 23.70 2.61
CA GLU A 140 11.62 23.33 1.30
C GLU A 140 10.60 22.45 0.56
N MET A 141 9.96 21.52 1.25
CA MET A 141 8.94 20.65 0.65
C MET A 141 7.76 21.46 0.08
N THR A 142 7.33 22.53 0.74
CA THR A 142 6.23 23.36 0.23
C THR A 142 6.55 24.05 -1.10
N LYS A 143 7.81 24.37 -1.37
CA LYS A 143 8.25 24.98 -2.64
C LYS A 143 8.03 24.06 -3.84
N TYR A 144 8.06 22.75 -3.62
CA TYR A 144 7.85 21.75 -4.67
C TYR A 144 6.43 21.17 -4.67
N ASN A 145 5.52 21.72 -3.85
CA ASN A 145 4.16 21.19 -3.68
C ASN A 145 4.17 19.68 -3.32
N ILE A 146 5.04 19.32 -2.36
CA ILE A 146 5.06 17.96 -1.80
C ILE A 146 3.95 17.90 -0.77
N ASP A 147 2.80 17.34 -1.15
CA ASP A 147 1.60 17.29 -0.32
C ASP A 147 1.53 16.05 0.58
N HIS A 148 2.41 15.08 0.37
CA HIS A 148 2.37 13.78 1.04
C HIS A 148 3.72 13.39 1.60
N VAL A 149 3.76 13.12 2.89
CA VAL A 149 4.97 12.67 3.59
C VAL A 149 4.66 11.41 4.40
N THR A 150 5.48 10.37 4.22
CA THR A 150 5.44 9.19 5.08
C THR A 150 6.55 9.29 6.11
N VAL A 151 6.20 9.24 7.41
CA VAL A 151 7.16 9.24 8.52
C VAL A 151 7.15 7.88 9.19
N THR A 152 8.33 7.24 9.32
CA THR A 152 8.45 6.01 10.08
C THR A 152 8.65 6.33 11.56
N ILE A 153 7.67 5.94 12.39
CA ILE A 153 7.68 6.13 13.84
C ILE A 153 7.22 4.84 14.53
N ASN A 154 8.07 4.25 15.36
CA ASN A 154 7.82 2.95 15.98
C ASN A 154 7.54 3.03 17.49
N THR A 155 7.66 4.21 18.08
CA THR A 155 7.45 4.44 19.50
C THR A 155 7.24 5.93 19.78
N VAL A 156 6.47 6.21 20.83
CA VAL A 156 6.33 7.53 21.46
C VAL A 156 6.83 7.51 22.92
N ASP A 157 7.65 6.53 23.26
CA ASP A 157 8.26 6.38 24.58
C ASP A 157 9.34 7.45 24.81
N GLU A 158 9.02 8.46 25.61
CA GLU A 158 9.92 9.56 25.97
C GLU A 158 11.07 9.13 26.86
N THR A 159 11.01 7.95 27.48
CA THR A 159 12.15 7.42 28.26
C THR A 159 13.28 6.92 27.38
N GLY A 160 12.97 6.60 26.12
CA GLY A 160 13.88 6.03 25.13
C GLY A 160 14.16 4.53 25.29
N GLU A 161 13.47 3.85 26.21
CA GLU A 161 13.68 2.42 26.48
C GLU A 161 13.28 1.56 25.28
N ILE A 162 12.08 1.80 24.73
CA ILE A 162 11.57 1.03 23.57
C ILE A 162 12.41 1.37 22.33
N GLY A 163 12.60 2.64 22.06
CA GLY A 163 13.31 3.07 20.85
C GLY A 163 14.78 2.66 20.85
N SER A 164 15.46 2.59 21.98
CA SER A 164 16.85 2.13 22.06
C SER A 164 17.03 0.66 21.65
N LYS A 165 15.98 -0.18 21.79
CA LYS A 165 15.97 -1.56 21.30
C LYS A 165 15.79 -1.64 19.79
N ILE A 166 15.16 -0.61 19.17
CA ILE A 166 14.85 -0.55 17.74
C ILE A 166 15.96 0.16 16.96
N TYR A 167 16.47 1.28 17.51
CA TYR A 167 17.42 2.17 16.87
C TYR A 167 18.75 2.18 17.64
N PRO A 168 19.76 1.39 17.24
CA PRO A 168 21.04 1.35 17.94
C PRO A 168 21.80 2.68 17.90
N TRP A 169 21.65 3.46 16.83
CA TRP A 169 22.27 4.77 16.72
C TRP A 169 21.56 5.68 15.70
N ILE A 170 21.78 7.00 15.88
CA ILE A 170 21.48 8.04 14.91
C ILE A 170 22.74 8.85 14.62
N PHE A 171 22.79 9.47 13.44
CA PHE A 171 23.81 10.48 13.09
C PHE A 171 23.14 11.86 13.06
N TYR A 172 23.41 12.67 14.06
CA TYR A 172 22.78 13.97 14.23
C TYR A 172 23.81 15.00 14.70
N ASN A 173 23.77 16.22 14.16
CA ASN A 173 24.72 17.30 14.44
C ASN A 173 26.18 16.85 14.31
N ASN A 174 26.51 16.13 13.22
CA ASN A 174 27.83 15.58 12.91
C ASN A 174 28.39 14.60 13.96
N LYS A 175 27.53 14.00 14.77
CA LYS A 175 27.89 13.02 15.78
C LYS A 175 27.03 11.78 15.67
N ARG A 176 27.62 10.62 15.98
CA ARG A 176 26.89 9.40 16.17
C ARG A 176 26.46 9.29 17.63
N ILE A 177 25.16 9.19 17.88
CA ILE A 177 24.53 9.12 19.18
C ILE A 177 23.88 7.74 19.33
N TYR A 178 23.90 7.15 20.49
CA TYR A 178 23.51 5.76 20.74
C TYR A 178 22.43 5.65 21.82
N GLY A 179 21.72 4.50 21.80
CA GLY A 179 20.84 4.05 22.87
C GLY A 179 19.67 5.01 23.14
N LYS A 180 19.35 5.21 24.41
CA LYS A 180 18.18 6.01 24.83
C LYS A 180 18.24 7.48 24.40
N GLU A 181 19.42 8.07 24.41
CA GLU A 181 19.61 9.46 23.96
C GLU A 181 19.29 9.60 22.46
N ALA A 182 19.78 8.66 21.64
CA ALA A 182 19.45 8.61 20.22
C ALA A 182 17.93 8.50 19.98
N SER A 183 17.27 7.63 20.73
CA SER A 183 15.82 7.43 20.65
C SER A 183 15.04 8.71 21.02
N LYS A 184 15.41 9.39 22.10
CA LYS A 184 14.75 10.64 22.55
C LYS A 184 14.88 11.73 21.50
N ILE A 185 16.08 11.94 20.96
CA ILE A 185 16.32 12.94 19.91
C ILE A 185 15.49 12.61 18.68
N LEU A 186 15.50 11.35 18.22
CA LEU A 186 14.73 10.94 17.06
C LEU A 186 13.24 11.20 17.26
N LEU A 187 12.68 10.79 18.39
CA LEU A 187 11.27 11.00 18.73
C LEU A 187 10.92 12.50 18.73
N GLN A 188 11.71 13.32 19.40
CA GLN A 188 11.48 14.77 19.44
C GLN A 188 11.43 15.36 18.04
N ARG A 189 12.38 15.00 17.17
CA ARG A 189 12.44 15.50 15.79
C ARG A 189 11.28 15.00 14.94
N GLN A 190 10.86 13.76 15.13
CA GLN A 190 9.69 13.20 14.46
C GLN A 190 8.42 13.97 14.81
N LEU A 191 8.15 14.16 16.10
CA LEU A 191 6.95 14.84 16.57
C LEU A 191 6.93 16.32 16.13
N GLU A 192 8.06 17.02 16.25
CA GLU A 192 8.23 18.41 15.79
C GLU A 192 7.96 18.52 14.27
N GLY A 193 8.62 17.68 13.47
CA GLY A 193 8.49 17.73 12.01
C GLY A 193 7.09 17.38 11.53
N MET A 194 6.45 16.38 12.13
CA MET A 194 5.07 16.02 11.79
C MET A 194 4.10 17.15 12.10
N LYS A 195 4.24 17.80 13.28
CA LYS A 195 3.42 18.94 13.63
C LYS A 195 3.58 20.09 12.63
N MET A 196 4.81 20.46 12.28
CA MET A 196 5.09 21.48 11.26
C MET A 196 4.47 21.14 9.91
N CYS A 197 4.52 19.88 9.49
CA CYS A 197 3.89 19.43 8.24
C CYS A 197 2.37 19.61 8.28
N VAL A 198 1.70 19.19 9.35
CA VAL A 198 0.26 19.36 9.53
C VAL A 198 -0.13 20.84 9.49
N GLU A 199 0.62 21.71 10.19
CA GLU A 199 0.40 23.16 10.16
C GLU A 199 0.53 23.78 8.75
N LYS A 200 1.33 23.17 7.89
CA LYS A 200 1.48 23.56 6.47
C LYS A 200 0.48 22.87 5.52
N GLY A 201 -0.43 22.07 6.03
CA GLY A 201 -1.39 21.32 5.24
C GLY A 201 -0.80 20.14 4.44
N ILE A 202 0.40 19.68 4.82
CA ILE A 202 1.02 18.48 4.25
C ILE A 202 0.39 17.25 4.92
N LEU A 203 -0.14 16.33 4.12
CA LEU A 203 -0.74 15.09 4.61
C LEU A 203 0.33 14.11 5.05
N ILE A 204 0.24 13.68 6.31
CA ILE A 204 1.16 12.71 6.88
C ILE A 204 0.53 11.33 6.94
N LYS A 205 1.29 10.35 6.45
CA LYS A 205 1.11 8.94 6.78
C LYS A 205 2.22 8.52 7.72
N ALA A 206 1.87 8.01 8.89
CA ALA A 206 2.83 7.38 9.78
C ALA A 206 2.95 5.89 9.45
N ASN A 207 4.17 5.39 9.32
CA ASN A 207 4.45 3.95 9.23
C ASN A 207 5.02 3.49 10.57
N SER A 208 4.45 2.42 11.15
CA SER A 208 5.00 1.73 12.31
C SER A 208 5.23 0.27 12.01
N VAL A 209 6.43 -0.21 12.28
CA VAL A 209 6.77 -1.63 12.18
C VAL A 209 6.32 -2.31 13.46
N LEU A 210 5.42 -3.28 13.37
CA LEU A 210 4.99 -4.12 14.48
C LEU A 210 6.09 -5.14 14.79
N ILE A 211 6.71 -5.01 15.97
CA ILE A 211 7.82 -5.85 16.41
C ILE A 211 7.39 -6.60 17.66
N PRO A 212 7.07 -7.92 17.56
CA PRO A 212 6.59 -8.70 18.68
C PRO A 212 7.54 -8.66 19.89
N GLY A 213 6.97 -8.42 21.08
CA GLY A 213 7.71 -8.33 22.35
C GLY A 213 8.52 -7.05 22.54
N ILE A 214 8.47 -6.08 21.60
CA ILE A 214 9.20 -4.81 21.73
C ILE A 214 8.22 -3.63 21.76
N ASN A 215 7.39 -3.45 20.72
CA ASN A 215 6.45 -2.33 20.63
C ASN A 215 5.01 -2.74 20.34
N ASP A 216 4.70 -4.01 20.24
CA ASP A 216 3.38 -4.55 19.91
C ASP A 216 2.26 -3.93 20.75
N LYS A 217 2.43 -3.87 22.08
CA LYS A 217 1.46 -3.26 23.00
C LYS A 217 1.52 -1.73 23.02
N HIS A 218 2.63 -1.14 22.57
CA HIS A 218 2.85 0.31 22.60
C HIS A 218 2.31 1.03 21.37
N LEU A 219 1.97 0.31 20.28
CA LEU A 219 1.44 0.91 19.06
C LEU A 219 0.11 1.64 19.26
N VAL A 220 -0.67 1.26 20.26
CA VAL A 220 -1.91 1.99 20.65
C VAL A 220 -1.56 3.42 21.11
N GLU A 221 -0.54 3.58 21.94
CA GLU A 221 -0.09 4.90 22.37
C GLU A 221 0.50 5.72 21.22
N VAL A 222 1.18 5.03 20.26
CA VAL A 222 1.62 5.69 19.02
C VAL A 222 0.42 6.22 18.25
N SER A 223 -0.63 5.40 18.02
CA SER A 223 -1.86 5.82 17.32
C SER A 223 -2.55 7.02 17.98
N LYS A 224 -2.69 7.02 19.29
CA LYS A 224 -3.26 8.13 20.04
C LYS A 224 -2.46 9.42 19.82
N LYS A 225 -1.13 9.33 19.94
CA LYS A 225 -0.25 10.48 19.74
C LYS A 225 -0.30 11.02 18.32
N LEU A 226 -0.37 10.14 17.32
CA LEU A 226 -0.52 10.53 15.92
C LEU A 226 -1.82 11.28 15.67
N LYS A 227 -2.93 10.82 16.25
CA LYS A 227 -4.22 11.50 16.17
C LYS A 227 -4.18 12.90 16.81
N GLU A 228 -3.57 13.02 18.00
CA GLU A 228 -3.39 14.33 18.68
C GLU A 228 -2.64 15.36 17.81
N ILE A 229 -1.65 14.90 17.04
CA ILE A 229 -0.85 15.76 16.14
C ILE A 229 -1.66 16.13 14.88
N GLY A 230 -2.67 15.36 14.51
CA GLY A 230 -3.42 15.53 13.27
C GLY A 230 -2.83 14.76 12.07
N VAL A 231 -2.10 13.68 12.33
CA VAL A 231 -1.61 12.77 11.29
C VAL A 231 -2.81 12.13 10.57
N PHE A 232 -2.79 12.14 9.24
CA PHE A 232 -3.93 11.72 8.43
C PHE A 232 -4.18 10.21 8.46
N LEU A 233 -3.11 9.39 8.42
CA LEU A 233 -3.19 7.95 8.24
C LEU A 233 -2.07 7.24 9.00
N HIS A 234 -2.41 6.16 9.72
CA HIS A 234 -1.43 5.28 10.34
C HIS A 234 -1.40 3.93 9.63
N ASN A 235 -0.21 3.45 9.31
CA ASN A 235 0.06 2.18 8.66
C ASN A 235 0.88 1.28 9.58
N ILE A 236 0.30 0.20 10.05
CA ILE A 236 0.96 -0.81 10.88
C ILE A 236 1.43 -1.95 9.99
N MET A 237 2.74 -2.10 9.87
CA MET A 237 3.39 -3.08 9.01
C MET A 237 4.01 -4.19 9.85
N PRO A 238 3.79 -5.48 9.54
CA PRO A 238 4.48 -6.55 10.21
C PRO A 238 5.98 -6.47 9.93
N ILE A 239 6.78 -6.76 10.95
CA ILE A 239 8.23 -6.94 10.74
C ILE A 239 8.47 -8.16 9.86
N ILE A 240 9.45 -8.03 8.95
CA ILE A 240 10.00 -9.12 8.15
C ILE A 240 11.39 -9.40 8.72
N SER A 241 11.56 -10.50 9.44
CA SER A 241 12.78 -10.80 10.23
C SER A 241 13.41 -12.15 9.91
N GLU A 242 13.22 -12.65 8.70
CA GLU A 242 13.90 -13.85 8.23
C GLU A 242 15.44 -13.66 8.30
N PRO A 243 16.20 -14.62 8.85
CA PRO A 243 17.66 -14.51 9.00
C PRO A 243 18.40 -14.25 7.68
N GLU A 244 17.88 -14.76 6.57
CA GLU A 244 18.43 -14.60 5.21
C GLU A 244 18.49 -13.13 4.77
N HIS A 245 17.63 -12.29 5.33
CA HIS A 245 17.64 -10.85 5.08
C HIS A 245 18.81 -10.13 5.77
N GLY A 246 19.50 -10.79 6.72
CA GLY A 246 20.69 -10.25 7.39
C GLY A 246 20.41 -8.98 8.21
N THR A 247 19.18 -8.79 8.70
CA THR A 247 18.85 -7.73 9.66
C THR A 247 19.31 -8.13 11.06
N ALA A 248 19.60 -7.16 11.94
CA ALA A 248 19.99 -7.46 13.31
C ALA A 248 18.91 -8.25 14.06
N PHE A 249 17.64 -7.94 13.85
CA PHE A 249 16.54 -8.67 14.46
C PHE A 249 16.38 -10.08 13.89
N GLY A 250 16.49 -10.27 12.57
CA GLY A 250 16.43 -11.60 11.97
C GLY A 250 17.55 -12.50 12.46
N LEU A 251 18.80 -12.00 12.45
CA LEU A 251 19.96 -12.73 12.99
C LEU A 251 19.88 -12.96 14.51
N GLY A 252 19.22 -12.06 15.24
CA GLY A 252 18.99 -12.16 16.68
C GLY A 252 17.79 -13.02 17.07
N GLY A 253 17.06 -13.63 16.11
CA GLY A 253 15.94 -14.52 16.37
C GLY A 253 14.64 -13.80 16.81
N VAL A 254 14.49 -12.52 16.55
CA VAL A 254 13.21 -11.82 16.74
C VAL A 254 12.22 -12.39 15.72
N PRO A 255 11.05 -12.91 16.14
CA PRO A 255 10.11 -13.52 15.21
C PRO A 255 9.47 -12.48 14.29
N SER A 256 9.14 -12.88 13.06
CA SER A 256 8.23 -12.12 12.19
C SER A 256 6.85 -12.02 12.84
N ALA A 257 6.18 -10.87 12.69
CA ALA A 257 4.83 -10.71 13.20
C ALA A 257 3.84 -11.58 12.40
N THR A 258 2.94 -12.27 13.11
CA THR A 258 1.88 -13.05 12.46
C THR A 258 0.76 -12.18 11.94
N ASP A 259 -0.02 -12.69 10.96
CA ASP A 259 -1.23 -12.02 10.46
C ASP A 259 -2.21 -11.71 11.61
N GLN A 260 -2.35 -12.63 12.56
CA GLN A 260 -3.21 -12.43 13.74
C GLN A 260 -2.71 -11.27 14.62
N GLN A 261 -1.41 -11.22 14.91
CA GLN A 261 -0.83 -10.11 15.69
C GLN A 261 -1.00 -8.76 14.98
N GLN A 262 -0.90 -8.76 13.64
CA GLN A 262 -1.15 -7.55 12.86
C GLN A 262 -2.63 -7.13 12.94
N MET A 263 -3.57 -8.07 12.82
CA MET A 263 -5.00 -7.79 12.95
C MET A 263 -5.35 -7.23 14.33
N GLU A 264 -4.87 -7.88 15.39
CA GLU A 264 -5.10 -7.43 16.78
C GLU A 264 -4.54 -6.02 17.02
N ALA A 265 -3.33 -5.74 16.52
CA ALA A 265 -2.72 -4.41 16.62
C ALA A 265 -3.49 -3.36 15.82
N GLN A 266 -3.94 -3.69 14.60
CA GLN A 266 -4.77 -2.81 13.78
C GLN A 266 -6.11 -2.53 14.44
N GLU A 267 -6.78 -3.54 14.99
CA GLU A 267 -8.05 -3.37 15.66
C GLU A 267 -7.93 -2.47 16.89
N ALA A 268 -6.93 -2.72 17.75
CA ALA A 268 -6.66 -1.89 18.92
C ALA A 268 -6.31 -0.44 18.56
N CYS A 269 -5.57 -0.21 17.47
CA CYS A 269 -5.17 1.13 17.02
C CYS A 269 -6.28 1.86 16.25
N GLY A 270 -7.16 1.11 15.57
CA GLY A 270 -8.20 1.66 14.70
C GLY A 270 -9.33 2.39 15.42
N MET A 271 -9.52 2.16 16.73
CA MET A 271 -10.51 2.88 17.53
C MET A 271 -10.20 4.39 17.62
N ASP A 272 -8.94 4.76 17.54
CA ASP A 272 -8.48 6.14 17.70
C ASP A 272 -7.99 6.80 16.40
N MET A 273 -7.59 6.02 15.38
CA MET A 273 -6.88 6.51 14.21
C MET A 273 -7.34 5.83 12.92
N LYS A 274 -7.42 6.59 11.79
CA LYS A 274 -7.61 5.99 10.46
C LYS A 274 -6.40 5.13 10.10
N LEU A 275 -6.65 3.86 9.80
CA LEU A 275 -5.59 2.91 9.44
C LEU A 275 -5.53 2.63 7.94
N MET A 276 -4.30 2.44 7.44
CA MET A 276 -4.07 1.89 6.11
C MET A 276 -4.07 0.36 6.15
N GLN A 277 -5.05 -0.28 5.53
CA GLN A 277 -5.18 -1.74 5.50
C GLN A 277 -4.61 -2.37 4.21
N HIS A 278 -4.46 -1.59 3.14
CA HIS A 278 -4.03 -2.05 1.81
C HIS A 278 -2.51 -1.90 1.54
N CYS A 279 -1.68 -1.77 2.56
CA CYS A 279 -0.21 -1.66 2.41
C CYS A 279 0.42 -2.96 1.93
N ARG A 280 1.44 -2.88 1.05
CA ARG A 280 2.17 -4.01 0.47
C ARG A 280 3.67 -3.99 0.74
N GLN A 281 4.16 -3.11 1.60
CA GLN A 281 5.60 -3.00 1.92
C GLN A 281 6.46 -2.91 0.64
N CYS A 282 6.20 -1.92 -0.19
CA CYS A 282 6.83 -1.75 -1.50
C CYS A 282 8.36 -1.61 -1.40
N ARG A 283 9.06 -2.10 -2.43
CA ARG A 283 10.49 -1.86 -2.67
C ARG A 283 10.77 -0.36 -2.90
N ALA A 284 12.04 0.04 -2.75
CA ALA A 284 12.48 1.43 -2.97
C ALA A 284 12.49 1.85 -4.45
N ASP A 285 12.28 0.94 -5.37
CA ASP A 285 12.22 1.13 -6.83
C ASP A 285 10.94 0.55 -7.46
N ALA A 286 9.92 0.27 -6.66
CA ALA A 286 8.68 -0.36 -7.11
C ALA A 286 7.89 0.49 -8.11
N VAL A 287 7.34 -0.15 -9.15
CA VAL A 287 6.54 0.45 -10.22
C VAL A 287 5.25 -0.35 -10.42
N GLY A 288 4.11 0.33 -10.55
CA GLY A 288 2.82 -0.29 -10.86
C GLY A 288 1.75 -0.03 -9.79
N LEU A 289 0.66 -0.79 -9.81
CA LEU A 289 -0.36 -0.78 -8.76
C LEU A 289 0.22 -1.27 -7.43
N ILE A 290 -0.41 -0.92 -6.32
CA ILE A 290 -0.02 -1.49 -5.02
C ILE A 290 -0.18 -3.02 -5.09
N GLY A 291 0.91 -3.75 -4.79
CA GLY A 291 0.99 -5.21 -4.95
C GLY A 291 1.69 -5.66 -6.24
N GLU A 292 1.74 -4.81 -7.28
CA GLU A 292 2.57 -5.04 -8.46
C GLU A 292 3.97 -4.47 -8.28
N ASP A 293 4.96 -5.11 -8.87
CA ASP A 293 6.29 -4.54 -9.08
C ASP A 293 6.79 -4.85 -10.49
N ARG A 294 6.56 -3.89 -11.37
CA ARG A 294 7.00 -3.90 -12.77
C ARG A 294 8.36 -3.25 -12.96
N GLY A 295 9.12 -3.02 -11.87
CA GLY A 295 10.40 -2.28 -11.91
C GLY A 295 11.41 -2.85 -12.90
N GLN A 296 11.43 -4.16 -13.10
CA GLN A 296 12.34 -4.83 -14.03
C GLN A 296 12.08 -4.51 -15.52
N GLU A 297 10.81 -4.19 -15.89
CA GLU A 297 10.46 -3.78 -17.25
C GLU A 297 11.07 -2.43 -17.62
N PHE A 298 11.42 -1.62 -16.62
CA PHE A 298 11.85 -0.24 -16.77
C PHE A 298 13.28 -0.02 -16.26
N SER A 299 14.21 -0.88 -16.69
CA SER A 299 15.63 -0.74 -16.36
C SER A 299 16.27 0.46 -17.09
N LYS A 300 17.42 0.95 -16.60
CA LYS A 300 18.15 2.09 -17.18
C LYS A 300 18.38 1.97 -18.68
N ASN A 301 18.61 0.77 -19.19
CA ASN A 301 18.91 0.53 -20.60
C ASN A 301 17.76 0.96 -21.54
N VAL A 302 16.53 1.05 -21.03
CA VAL A 302 15.34 1.35 -21.83
C VAL A 302 15.17 2.84 -22.07
N PHE A 303 15.48 3.68 -21.09
CA PHE A 303 15.16 5.12 -21.13
C PHE A 303 16.39 6.04 -21.10
N ASN A 304 17.57 5.56 -20.70
CA ASN A 304 18.69 6.43 -20.38
C ASN A 304 19.29 7.14 -21.60
N SER A 305 19.20 6.52 -22.79
CA SER A 305 19.66 7.10 -24.06
C SER A 305 18.70 8.15 -24.64
N MET A 306 17.46 8.23 -24.15
CA MET A 306 16.48 9.18 -24.64
C MET A 306 16.77 10.58 -24.11
N SER A 307 16.56 11.58 -24.96
CA SER A 307 16.56 13.00 -24.57
C SER A 307 15.29 13.35 -23.76
N PHE A 308 15.29 14.47 -23.06
CA PHE A 308 14.09 14.93 -22.39
C PHE A 308 12.95 15.28 -23.36
N ASP A 309 13.26 15.83 -24.54
CA ASP A 309 12.26 16.15 -25.56
C ASP A 309 11.54 14.90 -26.08
N GLU A 310 12.30 13.82 -26.35
CA GLU A 310 11.72 12.53 -26.73
C GLU A 310 10.85 11.96 -25.62
N LEU A 311 11.30 12.08 -24.35
CA LEU A 311 10.54 11.61 -23.20
C LEU A 311 9.28 12.45 -22.91
N GLU A 312 9.29 13.76 -23.17
CA GLU A 312 8.10 14.62 -23.07
C GLU A 312 7.03 14.21 -24.08
N ASN A 313 7.44 13.94 -25.33
CA ASN A 313 6.55 13.41 -26.35
C ASN A 313 5.99 12.03 -25.98
N HIS A 314 6.84 11.16 -25.42
CA HIS A 314 6.45 9.82 -24.96
C HIS A 314 5.51 9.89 -23.75
N TYR A 315 5.80 10.74 -22.76
CA TYR A 315 4.97 10.96 -21.57
C TYR A 315 3.55 11.38 -21.93
N ASN A 316 3.42 12.27 -22.88
CA ASN A 316 2.14 12.73 -23.46
C ASN A 316 1.06 13.03 -22.40
N ILE A 317 1.24 14.12 -21.68
CA ILE A 317 0.36 14.53 -20.57
C ILE A 317 -1.14 14.52 -20.94
N LYS A 318 -1.48 14.89 -22.20
CA LYS A 318 -2.86 14.89 -22.67
C LYS A 318 -3.46 13.49 -22.74
N ALA A 319 -2.73 12.54 -23.33
CA ALA A 319 -3.18 11.15 -23.41
C ALA A 319 -3.29 10.51 -22.01
N ARG A 320 -2.44 10.91 -21.06
CA ARG A 320 -2.52 10.49 -19.66
C ARG A 320 -3.78 11.03 -18.99
N GLN A 321 -4.08 12.32 -19.14
CA GLN A 321 -5.29 12.94 -18.60
C GLN A 321 -6.56 12.28 -19.15
N GLU A 322 -6.62 12.00 -20.46
CA GLU A 322 -7.73 11.27 -21.09
C GLU A 322 -7.88 9.86 -20.52
N SER A 323 -6.77 9.15 -20.28
CA SER A 323 -6.80 7.82 -19.65
C SER A 323 -7.26 7.88 -18.19
N GLN A 324 -6.79 8.86 -17.42
CA GLN A 324 -7.20 9.05 -16.03
C GLN A 324 -8.67 9.45 -15.91
N ALA A 325 -9.19 10.25 -16.83
CA ALA A 325 -10.61 10.57 -16.88
C ALA A 325 -11.49 9.32 -17.06
N LYS A 326 -11.07 8.38 -17.90
CA LYS A 326 -11.76 7.08 -18.07
C LYS A 326 -11.68 6.22 -16.79
N ILE A 327 -10.57 6.28 -16.07
CA ILE A 327 -10.45 5.60 -14.76
C ILE A 327 -11.46 6.18 -13.77
N GLU A 328 -11.61 7.51 -13.71
CA GLU A 328 -12.58 8.14 -12.81
C GLU A 328 -14.04 7.83 -13.22
N GLU A 329 -14.33 7.78 -14.50
CA GLU A 329 -15.65 7.35 -15.00
C GLU A 329 -15.95 5.91 -14.55
N PHE A 330 -14.97 5.00 -14.68
CA PHE A 330 -15.10 3.61 -14.23
C PHE A 330 -15.26 3.51 -12.70
N ARG A 331 -14.47 4.26 -11.93
CA ARG A 331 -14.59 4.30 -10.46
C ARG A 331 -15.97 4.80 -10.03
N PHE A 332 -16.47 5.86 -10.65
CA PHE A 332 -17.82 6.36 -10.39
C PHE A 332 -18.88 5.29 -10.65
N PHE A 333 -18.69 4.50 -11.70
CA PHE A 333 -19.59 3.39 -12.02
C PHE A 333 -19.53 2.28 -10.97
N LEU A 334 -18.33 1.88 -10.54
CA LEU A 334 -18.15 0.93 -9.44
C LEU A 334 -18.75 1.44 -8.13
N ASP A 335 -18.57 2.73 -7.84
CA ASP A 335 -19.10 3.36 -6.65
C ASP A 335 -20.63 3.31 -6.60
N LYS A 336 -21.28 3.54 -7.72
CA LYS A 336 -22.74 3.36 -7.84
C LYS A 336 -23.16 1.91 -7.64
N ALA A 337 -22.45 0.97 -8.27
CA ALA A 337 -22.73 -0.46 -8.09
C ALA A 337 -22.60 -0.92 -6.64
N ASN A 338 -21.63 -0.35 -5.90
CA ASN A 338 -21.34 -0.68 -4.50
C ASN A 338 -22.02 0.26 -3.49
N GLU A 339 -22.91 1.15 -3.90
CA GLU A 339 -23.49 2.19 -3.02
C GLU A 339 -24.19 1.63 -1.79
N ARG A 340 -24.87 0.49 -1.94
CA ARG A 340 -25.50 -0.21 -0.81
C ARG A 340 -24.46 -0.78 0.14
N VAL A 341 -23.44 -1.46 -0.40
CA VAL A 341 -22.37 -2.06 0.42
C VAL A 341 -21.64 -0.99 1.24
N LYS A 342 -21.48 0.21 0.68
CA LYS A 342 -20.85 1.34 1.38
C LYS A 342 -21.66 1.81 2.58
N LYS A 343 -22.99 1.78 2.51
CA LYS A 343 -23.87 2.08 3.65
C LYS A 343 -23.78 1.00 4.73
N GLU A 344 -23.70 -0.25 4.31
CA GLU A 344 -23.68 -1.42 5.22
C GLU A 344 -22.31 -1.65 5.87
N LYS A 345 -21.21 -1.18 5.26
CA LYS A 345 -19.84 -1.27 5.83
C LYS A 345 -19.72 -0.66 7.25
N ALA A 346 -20.45 0.42 7.51
CA ALA A 346 -20.42 1.11 8.79
C ALA A 346 -21.25 0.39 9.87
N GLU A 347 -22.11 -0.55 9.48
CA GLU A 347 -23.07 -1.23 10.38
C GLU A 347 -22.58 -2.61 10.82
N LEU A 348 -21.42 -3.09 10.35
CA LEU A 348 -20.87 -4.37 10.76
C LEU A 348 -20.51 -4.31 12.25
N SER A 349 -21.38 -4.87 13.08
CA SER A 349 -21.22 -4.87 14.53
C SER A 349 -20.54 -6.14 15.01
N SER A 350 -19.90 -6.07 16.20
CA SER A 350 -19.28 -7.22 16.87
C SER A 350 -20.28 -8.30 17.33
N THR A 351 -21.57 -8.08 17.13
CA THR A 351 -22.65 -8.99 17.56
C THR A 351 -23.22 -9.84 16.43
N SER A 352 -22.91 -9.52 15.16
CA SER A 352 -23.33 -10.34 14.01
C SER A 352 -22.34 -11.48 13.77
N GLU A 353 -22.85 -12.64 13.35
CA GLU A 353 -21.99 -13.73 12.89
C GLU A 353 -21.28 -13.30 11.61
N THR A 354 -19.95 -13.42 11.58
CA THR A 354 -19.13 -13.06 10.45
C THR A 354 -18.28 -14.23 9.98
N ILE A 355 -17.92 -14.22 8.69
CA ILE A 355 -16.98 -15.17 8.10
C ILE A 355 -15.86 -14.41 7.38
N LEU A 356 -14.72 -15.06 7.21
CA LEU A 356 -13.67 -14.56 6.32
C LEU A 356 -13.89 -15.11 4.91
N VAL A 357 -13.83 -14.18 3.94
CA VAL A 357 -13.95 -14.44 2.51
C VAL A 357 -12.66 -14.06 1.83
N ALA A 358 -12.05 -15.02 1.13
CA ALA A 358 -10.86 -14.79 0.30
C ALA A 358 -11.29 -14.45 -1.14
N VAL A 359 -10.66 -13.46 -1.75
CA VAL A 359 -10.98 -13.03 -3.11
C VAL A 359 -9.72 -12.99 -3.96
N THR A 360 -9.80 -13.50 -5.20
CA THR A 360 -8.72 -13.36 -6.19
C THR A 360 -9.00 -12.17 -7.11
N SER A 361 -8.01 -11.29 -7.27
CA SER A 361 -8.15 -10.09 -8.08
C SER A 361 -6.84 -9.69 -8.74
N ALA A 362 -6.92 -9.34 -10.02
CA ALA A 362 -5.84 -8.70 -10.76
C ALA A 362 -5.93 -7.16 -10.73
N GLY A 363 -6.66 -6.59 -9.74
CA GLY A 363 -6.88 -5.16 -9.59
C GLY A 363 -8.24 -4.69 -10.11
N GLN A 364 -8.40 -3.35 -10.19
CA GLN A 364 -9.62 -2.67 -10.68
C GLN A 364 -10.89 -2.91 -9.84
N GLY A 365 -10.79 -3.45 -8.61
CA GLY A 365 -11.94 -3.74 -7.76
C GLY A 365 -12.85 -4.87 -8.27
N MET A 366 -12.31 -5.76 -9.15
CA MET A 366 -13.06 -6.82 -9.81
C MET A 366 -12.49 -8.20 -9.51
N ILE A 367 -13.33 -9.24 -9.52
CA ILE A 367 -12.95 -10.65 -9.41
C ILE A 367 -12.53 -11.14 -10.81
N LYS A 368 -11.26 -10.94 -11.19
CA LYS A 368 -10.76 -11.23 -12.54
C LYS A 368 -9.66 -12.28 -12.59
N GLN A 369 -9.11 -12.71 -11.47
CA GLN A 369 -7.93 -13.58 -11.46
C GLN A 369 -8.30 -15.05 -11.34
N HIS A 370 -7.59 -15.87 -12.12
CA HIS A 370 -7.66 -17.32 -12.02
C HIS A 370 -6.96 -17.82 -10.76
N PHE A 371 -7.56 -18.79 -10.04
CA PHE A 371 -7.00 -19.34 -8.81
C PHE A 371 -5.56 -19.85 -8.96
N GLY A 372 -5.26 -20.54 -10.08
CA GLY A 372 -3.93 -21.10 -10.33
C GLY A 372 -2.81 -20.08 -10.57
N THR A 373 -3.14 -18.83 -10.84
CA THR A 373 -2.16 -17.75 -11.07
C THR A 373 -2.16 -16.70 -9.97
N VAL A 374 -2.86 -16.96 -8.86
CA VAL A 374 -2.97 -16.02 -7.76
C VAL A 374 -1.65 -15.94 -7.00
N LYS A 375 -1.19 -14.71 -6.75
CA LYS A 375 -0.01 -14.42 -5.91
C LYS A 375 -0.39 -13.95 -4.52
N GLU A 376 -1.66 -13.57 -4.36
CA GLU A 376 -2.19 -13.07 -3.09
C GLU A 376 -3.71 -13.11 -3.08
N PHE A 377 -4.27 -13.23 -1.90
CA PHE A 377 -5.70 -13.13 -1.67
C PHE A 377 -6.04 -11.82 -0.94
N LEU A 378 -7.11 -11.17 -1.37
CA LEU A 378 -7.76 -10.14 -0.58
C LEU A 378 -8.68 -10.81 0.44
N ILE A 379 -8.56 -10.46 1.72
CA ILE A 379 -9.36 -11.06 2.79
C ILE A 379 -10.37 -10.03 3.30
N TYR A 380 -11.62 -10.42 3.26
CA TYR A 380 -12.74 -9.65 3.78
C TYR A 380 -13.39 -10.38 4.96
N GLU A 381 -13.70 -9.65 6.01
CA GLU A 381 -14.67 -10.09 7.01
C GLU A 381 -16.04 -9.64 6.53
N ALA A 382 -17.01 -10.57 6.55
CA ALA A 382 -18.33 -10.31 6.02
C ALA A 382 -19.42 -10.99 6.84
N GLY A 383 -20.54 -10.30 7.03
CA GLY A 383 -21.74 -10.75 7.71
C GLY A 383 -23.00 -10.30 6.97
N ASP A 384 -24.16 -10.52 7.58
CA ASP A 384 -25.44 -10.11 7.04
C ASP A 384 -25.61 -8.57 6.95
N LEU A 385 -24.97 -7.84 7.86
CA LEU A 385 -25.06 -6.38 7.97
C LEU A 385 -24.02 -5.62 7.11
N GLY A 386 -22.94 -6.27 6.68
CA GLY A 386 -21.93 -5.59 5.88
C GLY A 386 -20.64 -6.36 5.68
N ILE A 387 -19.66 -5.68 5.15
CA ILE A 387 -18.32 -6.22 4.88
C ILE A 387 -17.23 -5.27 5.34
N ARG A 388 -16.07 -5.82 5.68
CA ARG A 388 -14.86 -5.08 6.02
C ARG A 388 -13.65 -5.74 5.34
N PHE A 389 -12.86 -4.96 4.59
CA PHE A 389 -11.57 -5.42 4.13
C PHE A 389 -10.60 -5.55 5.31
N ILE A 390 -9.95 -6.69 5.46
CA ILE A 390 -9.05 -6.95 6.59
C ILE A 390 -7.59 -6.75 6.17
N HIS A 391 -7.10 -7.58 5.28
CA HIS A 391 -5.73 -7.53 4.79
C HIS A 391 -5.55 -8.38 3.54
N HIS A 392 -4.33 -8.43 3.07
CA HIS A 392 -3.94 -9.29 1.96
C HIS A 392 -3.06 -10.43 2.48
N ARG A 393 -3.21 -11.63 1.93
CA ARG A 393 -2.34 -12.78 2.20
C ARG A 393 -1.54 -13.11 0.97
N LYS A 394 -0.23 -12.88 1.03
CA LYS A 394 0.69 -13.26 -0.04
C LYS A 394 0.91 -14.77 -0.02
N LEU A 395 1.08 -15.31 -1.23
CA LEU A 395 1.53 -16.68 -1.43
C LEU A 395 3.02 -16.64 -1.77
N ASP A 396 3.79 -17.51 -1.12
CA ASP A 396 5.21 -17.66 -1.37
C ASP A 396 5.48 -18.59 -2.57
N VAL A 397 4.43 -19.29 -3.05
CA VAL A 397 4.48 -20.23 -4.17
C VAL A 397 3.28 -20.00 -5.10
N GLU A 398 3.51 -20.00 -6.41
CA GLU A 398 2.42 -20.05 -7.38
C GLU A 398 1.88 -21.49 -7.44
N TYR A 399 0.55 -21.65 -7.38
CA TYR A 399 -0.09 -22.95 -7.61
C TYR A 399 -0.03 -23.26 -9.11
N CYS A 400 0.82 -24.19 -9.49
CA CYS A 400 0.84 -24.73 -10.84
C CYS A 400 0.39 -26.20 -10.81
N ALA A 401 -0.80 -26.48 -11.28
CA ALA A 401 -1.20 -27.81 -11.67
C ALA A 401 -0.52 -28.19 -13.01
N GLY A 402 0.80 -28.40 -12.97
CA GLY A 402 1.53 -29.00 -14.09
C GLY A 402 1.29 -30.50 -14.14
N PRO A 403 1.60 -31.18 -15.28
CA PRO A 403 1.46 -32.62 -15.41
C PRO A 403 2.23 -33.43 -14.38
N ASP A 404 3.20 -32.81 -13.69
CA ASP A 404 4.05 -33.45 -12.68
C ASP A 404 3.65 -33.13 -11.23
N GLY A 405 2.51 -32.45 -10.96
CA GLY A 405 2.01 -32.19 -9.61
C GLY A 405 2.95 -31.36 -8.72
N ALA A 406 3.78 -30.48 -9.29
CA ALA A 406 4.97 -29.96 -8.66
C ALA A 406 4.73 -28.92 -7.54
N ASN A 407 3.53 -28.35 -7.42
CA ASN A 407 3.23 -27.40 -6.33
C ASN A 407 1.99 -27.81 -5.55
N PRO A 408 2.18 -28.28 -4.31
CA PRO A 408 1.09 -28.74 -3.46
C PRO A 408 0.17 -27.58 -3.06
N ILE A 409 -1.12 -27.89 -2.87
CA ILE A 409 -2.14 -26.92 -2.43
C ILE A 409 -2.01 -26.56 -0.93
N GLU A 410 -1.29 -27.37 -0.15
CA GLU A 410 -1.16 -27.24 1.29
C GLU A 410 -0.71 -25.84 1.76
N PRO A 411 0.25 -25.16 1.13
CA PRO A 411 0.61 -23.79 1.51
C PRO A 411 -0.55 -22.81 1.36
N ILE A 412 -1.41 -23.01 0.34
CA ILE A 412 -2.60 -22.17 0.13
C ILE A 412 -3.65 -22.47 1.19
N LEU A 413 -3.90 -23.77 1.46
CA LEU A 413 -4.82 -24.19 2.51
C LEU A 413 -4.41 -23.67 3.89
N ALA A 414 -3.11 -23.70 4.20
CA ALA A 414 -2.58 -23.16 5.45
C ALA A 414 -2.84 -21.65 5.59
N LYS A 415 -2.73 -20.90 4.49
CA LYS A 415 -3.00 -19.45 4.45
C LYS A 415 -4.50 -19.10 4.52
N LEU A 416 -5.38 -20.02 4.12
CA LEU A 416 -6.82 -19.77 4.04
C LEU A 416 -7.66 -20.58 5.05
N LYS A 417 -7.04 -21.26 6.01
CA LYS A 417 -7.70 -22.18 6.95
C LYS A 417 -8.83 -21.57 7.79
N ASP A 418 -8.81 -20.26 7.99
CA ASP A 418 -9.80 -19.47 8.74
C ASP A 418 -10.88 -18.86 7.83
N CYS A 419 -10.71 -18.92 6.50
CA CYS A 419 -11.73 -18.49 5.54
C CYS A 419 -12.83 -19.55 5.41
N LYS A 420 -14.02 -19.13 4.95
CA LYS A 420 -15.16 -20.01 4.62
C LYS A 420 -15.46 -20.00 3.14
N LEU A 421 -15.28 -18.88 2.48
CA LEU A 421 -15.57 -18.69 1.07
C LEU A 421 -14.31 -18.24 0.32
N ILE A 422 -14.21 -18.66 -0.94
CA ILE A 422 -13.22 -18.17 -1.89
C ILE A 422 -13.95 -17.74 -3.16
N LEU A 423 -13.85 -16.45 -3.51
CA LEU A 423 -14.40 -15.91 -4.76
C LEU A 423 -13.27 -15.77 -5.77
N THR A 424 -13.44 -16.41 -6.93
CA THR A 424 -12.41 -16.45 -7.98
C THR A 424 -13.04 -16.37 -9.35
N ALA A 425 -12.31 -15.84 -10.34
CA ALA A 425 -12.82 -15.79 -11.71
C ALA A 425 -12.87 -17.18 -12.37
N LYS A 426 -11.93 -18.04 -12.02
CA LYS A 426 -11.86 -19.41 -12.53
C LYS A 426 -11.03 -20.29 -11.60
N ILE A 427 -11.45 -21.53 -11.39
CA ILE A 427 -10.72 -22.58 -10.66
C ILE A 427 -10.91 -23.92 -11.34
N GLY A 428 -9.86 -24.76 -11.36
CA GLY A 428 -9.95 -26.13 -11.88
C GLY A 428 -10.61 -27.08 -10.88
N GLU A 429 -11.04 -28.26 -11.35
CA GLU A 429 -11.72 -29.27 -10.50
C GLU A 429 -10.84 -29.80 -9.37
N CYS A 430 -9.54 -30.06 -9.63
CA CYS A 430 -8.64 -30.57 -8.60
C CYS A 430 -8.53 -29.63 -7.39
N PRO A 431 -8.10 -28.33 -7.56
CA PRO A 431 -8.03 -27.42 -6.42
C PRO A 431 -9.41 -27.14 -5.81
N GLN A 432 -10.49 -27.21 -6.58
CA GLN A 432 -11.84 -27.06 -6.04
C GLN A 432 -12.19 -28.20 -5.06
N ASN A 433 -11.85 -29.44 -5.40
CA ASN A 433 -12.06 -30.60 -4.56
C ASN A 433 -11.20 -30.55 -3.27
N ASP A 434 -9.93 -30.13 -3.42
CA ASP A 434 -9.00 -29.98 -2.28
C ASP A 434 -9.50 -28.92 -1.30
N LEU A 435 -9.95 -27.76 -1.80
CA LEU A 435 -10.57 -26.71 -0.99
C LEU A 435 -11.82 -27.21 -0.27
N ALA A 436 -12.71 -27.93 -0.98
CA ALA A 436 -13.91 -28.50 -0.40
C ALA A 436 -13.59 -29.53 0.69
N GLY A 437 -12.56 -30.36 0.47
CA GLY A 437 -12.04 -31.30 1.46
C GLY A 437 -11.51 -30.62 2.73
N ALA A 438 -11.01 -29.41 2.62
CA ALA A 438 -10.58 -28.57 3.74
C ALA A 438 -11.71 -27.71 4.36
N GLY A 439 -12.96 -27.84 3.89
CA GLY A 439 -14.11 -27.07 4.39
C GLY A 439 -14.24 -25.64 3.86
N LEU A 440 -13.55 -25.35 2.73
CA LEU A 440 -13.58 -24.06 2.02
C LEU A 440 -14.49 -24.16 0.79
N ILE A 441 -15.42 -23.24 0.66
CA ILE A 441 -16.34 -23.20 -0.49
C ILE A 441 -15.77 -22.23 -1.52
N SER A 442 -15.49 -22.72 -2.73
CA SER A 442 -15.08 -21.86 -3.86
C SER A 442 -16.27 -21.54 -4.76
N ASP A 443 -16.42 -20.26 -5.13
CA ASP A 443 -17.50 -19.79 -5.99
C ASP A 443 -16.95 -18.96 -7.16
N GLN A 444 -17.29 -19.35 -8.39
CA GLN A 444 -16.92 -18.70 -9.65
C GLN A 444 -18.08 -17.88 -10.24
N SER A 445 -19.27 -17.91 -9.64
CA SER A 445 -20.44 -17.23 -10.20
C SER A 445 -20.32 -15.72 -10.22
N TYR A 446 -19.37 -15.19 -9.46
CA TYR A 446 -19.05 -13.76 -9.38
C TYR A 446 -17.87 -13.33 -10.26
N ALA A 447 -17.45 -14.15 -11.22
CA ALA A 447 -16.38 -13.81 -12.15
C ALA A 447 -16.66 -12.53 -12.92
N ASN A 448 -15.68 -11.64 -13.00
CA ASN A 448 -15.78 -10.32 -13.63
C ASN A 448 -16.81 -9.36 -12.99
N MET A 449 -17.15 -9.58 -11.72
CA MET A 449 -18.04 -8.72 -10.95
C MET A 449 -17.28 -7.87 -9.93
N PRO A 450 -17.86 -6.74 -9.46
CA PRO A 450 -17.28 -5.92 -8.41
C PRO A 450 -17.09 -6.72 -7.12
N ILE A 451 -15.92 -6.59 -6.48
CA ILE A 451 -15.55 -7.38 -5.31
C ILE A 451 -16.52 -7.18 -4.15
N GLU A 452 -16.76 -5.92 -3.77
CA GLU A 452 -17.53 -5.62 -2.54
C GLU A 452 -18.97 -6.15 -2.60
N THR A 453 -19.65 -5.89 -3.71
CA THR A 453 -21.02 -6.40 -3.94
C THR A 453 -21.04 -7.92 -3.97
N SER A 454 -20.04 -8.55 -4.58
CA SER A 454 -19.95 -10.01 -4.69
C SER A 454 -19.70 -10.67 -3.35
N VAL A 455 -18.81 -10.10 -2.53
CA VAL A 455 -18.52 -10.60 -1.17
C VAL A 455 -19.77 -10.56 -0.32
N LEU A 456 -20.50 -9.44 -0.31
CA LEU A 456 -21.76 -9.31 0.46
C LEU A 456 -22.81 -10.32 -0.02
N SER A 457 -23.00 -10.43 -1.34
CA SER A 457 -23.99 -11.35 -1.93
C SER A 457 -23.65 -12.83 -1.62
N ALA A 458 -22.37 -13.22 -1.78
CA ALA A 458 -21.93 -14.58 -1.47
C ALA A 458 -22.07 -14.91 0.02
N THR A 459 -21.78 -13.96 0.90
CA THR A 459 -21.93 -14.13 2.36
C THR A 459 -23.39 -14.30 2.76
N ARG A 460 -24.29 -13.51 2.21
CA ARG A 460 -25.75 -13.66 2.45
C ARG A 460 -26.26 -15.03 1.96
N LYS A 461 -25.80 -15.46 0.79
CA LYS A 461 -26.08 -16.81 0.29
C LYS A 461 -25.57 -17.90 1.24
N TYR A 462 -24.36 -17.72 1.78
CA TYR A 462 -23.78 -18.65 2.75
C TYR A 462 -24.63 -18.79 4.03
N PHE A 463 -25.15 -17.67 4.54
CA PHE A 463 -26.05 -17.65 5.71
C PHE A 463 -27.52 -17.97 5.39
N ASN A 464 -27.86 -18.34 4.14
CA ASN A 464 -29.23 -18.58 3.67
C ASN A 464 -30.18 -17.37 3.89
N ILE A 465 -29.67 -16.16 3.81
CA ILE A 465 -30.47 -14.95 3.93
C ILE A 465 -31.15 -14.67 2.59
N SER A 466 -32.50 -14.64 2.57
CA SER A 466 -33.35 -14.72 1.38
C SER A 466 -33.45 -13.44 0.51
N GLU A 467 -32.61 -12.45 0.66
CA GLU A 467 -32.52 -11.34 -0.28
C GLU A 467 -31.49 -11.66 -1.38
N VAL A 468 -31.94 -12.38 -2.40
CA VAL A 468 -31.20 -12.55 -3.64
C VAL A 468 -31.21 -11.21 -4.36
N TYR A 469 -30.08 -10.53 -4.38
CA TYR A 469 -29.87 -9.37 -5.26
C TYR A 469 -29.89 -9.83 -6.71
N GLU A 470 -30.89 -9.40 -7.46
CA GLU A 470 -30.76 -9.39 -8.92
C GLU A 470 -29.68 -8.40 -9.30
N MET A 471 -28.43 -8.89 -9.49
CA MET A 471 -27.31 -8.11 -10.03
C MET A 471 -27.51 -7.75 -11.52
N ASN A 472 -28.71 -7.96 -12.05
CA ASN A 472 -29.10 -7.69 -13.44
C ASN A 472 -29.24 -6.21 -13.77
N SER A 473 -29.02 -5.29 -12.83
CA SER A 473 -29.12 -3.85 -13.09
C SER A 473 -27.86 -3.18 -13.64
N LEU A 474 -26.76 -3.92 -13.80
CA LEU A 474 -25.56 -3.39 -14.44
C LEU A 474 -25.67 -3.60 -15.95
N PRO A 475 -25.61 -2.54 -16.78
CA PRO A 475 -25.59 -2.69 -18.23
C PRO A 475 -24.33 -3.45 -18.65
N SER A 476 -24.43 -4.74 -18.90
CA SER A 476 -23.30 -5.62 -19.26
C SER A 476 -22.50 -5.11 -20.48
N ALA A 477 -23.17 -4.42 -21.40
CA ALA A 477 -22.55 -3.82 -22.59
C ALA A 477 -21.66 -2.60 -22.24
N GLU A 478 -22.05 -1.78 -21.29
CA GLU A 478 -21.33 -0.57 -20.88
C GLU A 478 -20.12 -0.94 -20.01
N MET A 479 -20.28 -1.89 -19.11
CA MET A 479 -19.20 -2.48 -18.31
C MET A 479 -18.13 -3.16 -19.22
N SER A 480 -18.55 -3.97 -20.19
CA SER A 480 -17.63 -4.60 -21.14
C SER A 480 -16.86 -3.59 -21.98
N ARG A 481 -17.50 -2.46 -22.35
CA ARG A 481 -16.87 -1.39 -23.10
C ARG A 481 -15.82 -0.63 -22.29
N LEU A 482 -16.09 -0.35 -21.02
CA LEU A 482 -15.12 0.29 -20.10
C LEU A 482 -13.94 -0.65 -19.77
N LEU A 483 -14.19 -1.95 -19.61
CA LEU A 483 -13.18 -2.96 -19.35
C LEU A 483 -12.19 -3.20 -20.51
N GLN A 484 -12.57 -2.90 -21.76
CA GLN A 484 -11.68 -2.99 -22.91
C GLN A 484 -10.62 -1.88 -22.96
N PHE A 485 -10.81 -0.78 -22.23
CA PHE A 485 -9.93 0.39 -22.21
C PHE A 485 -9.05 0.49 -20.96
N LEU A 486 -9.24 -0.38 -19.97
CA LEU A 486 -8.49 -0.46 -18.71
C LEU A 486 -7.52 -1.64 -18.70
#